data_7cf18efa97a7d3722ffad71c69aa0cb3
#
_entry.id   7cf18efa97a7d3722ffad71c69aa0cb3
#
_cell.length_a   1.000
_cell.length_b   1.000
_cell.length_c   1.000
_cell.angle_alpha   90.00
_cell.angle_beta   90.00
_cell.angle_gamma   90.00
#
_symmetry.space_group_name_H-M   'P 1'
#
loop_
_entity.id
_entity.type
_entity.pdbx_description
1 polymer ?
#
loop_
_entity_poly.entity_id
_entity_poly.type
_entity_poly.pdbx_seq_one_letter_code
_entity_poly.pdbx_strand_id
1 'polypeptide(L)'
;MIDRETLLEKRRDDYGTLRITENREGYRFLYFGEQTEQSCIFMADPAWLEYDYTRAMLLGAFWCRPEPEITLLGLGGGALANCLVRHFAPAGVRVVELRGEVLALAREWLALSTDPRLQVDIGGAEKHVAAAPGSCDLLGVDLYMEGGLSRLQMQREFFLDCQRALRPGGVLVINQWQMGETGLPYAAPLLRDLFGDQYLQVQVEEGNIILFVPALGDPPLATDRAAMVEWAAGLEPALGYSLMPYINELRRAGDNPGP
;
A
#
# COMPACT_ATOMS: atom_id res chain seq x y z
N MET A 1 6.10 25.46 14.36
CA MET A 1 7.40 25.07 14.95
C MET A 1 7.82 23.82 14.20
N ILE A 2 8.92 23.86 13.44
CA ILE A 2 9.42 22.66 12.75
C ILE A 2 9.81 21.70 13.85
N ASP A 3 9.11 20.58 13.96
CA ASP A 3 9.39 19.55 14.94
C ASP A 3 10.78 18.98 14.64
N ARG A 4 11.69 19.12 15.61
CA ARG A 4 13.11 18.87 15.38
C ARG A 4 13.34 17.36 15.48
N GLU A 5 13.42 16.69 14.34
CA GLU A 5 13.78 15.29 14.27
C GLU A 5 15.23 15.05 14.65
N THR A 6 15.49 13.96 15.34
CA THR A 6 16.83 13.48 15.69
C THR A 6 17.20 12.34 14.76
N LEU A 7 18.36 12.43 14.12
CA LEU A 7 18.90 11.33 13.32
C LEU A 7 19.30 10.18 14.25
N LEU A 8 18.72 9.00 14.01
CA LEU A 8 19.02 7.77 14.74
C LEU A 8 20.03 6.89 13.99
N GLU A 9 19.84 6.75 12.66
CA GLU A 9 20.66 5.87 11.83
C GLU A 9 20.80 6.44 10.41
N LYS A 10 21.93 6.19 9.78
CA LYS A 10 22.19 6.51 8.36
C LYS A 10 22.95 5.37 7.71
N ARG A 11 22.38 4.81 6.64
CA ARG A 11 23.00 3.74 5.84
C ARG A 11 23.02 4.12 4.37
N ARG A 12 23.75 3.32 3.60
CA ARG A 12 23.81 3.46 2.15
C ARG A 12 23.90 2.09 1.51
N ASP A 13 23.14 1.91 0.44
CA ASP A 13 23.21 0.75 -0.45
C ASP A 13 23.39 1.20 -1.91
N ASP A 14 23.19 0.27 -2.86
CA ASP A 14 23.32 0.54 -4.29
C ASP A 14 22.25 1.50 -4.84
N TYR A 15 21.16 1.71 -4.08
CA TYR A 15 20.02 2.57 -4.45
C TYR A 15 20.11 3.97 -3.80
N GLY A 16 21.11 4.22 -2.99
CA GLY A 16 21.31 5.52 -2.35
C GLY A 16 21.29 5.50 -0.82
N THR A 17 21.16 6.67 -0.24
CA THR A 17 21.19 6.84 1.21
C THR A 17 19.82 6.49 1.82
N LEU A 18 19.86 5.90 3.03
CA LEU A 18 18.72 5.63 3.90
C LEU A 18 18.95 6.33 5.23
N ARG A 19 17.93 6.93 5.80
CA ARG A 19 18.01 7.55 7.12
C ARG A 19 16.80 7.17 7.96
N ILE A 20 17.02 6.97 9.25
CA ILE A 20 15.98 6.88 10.27
C ILE A 20 16.10 8.09 11.18
N THR A 21 15.00 8.77 11.39
CA THR A 21 14.89 9.87 12.35
C THR A 21 13.78 9.61 13.34
N GLU A 22 13.77 10.34 14.44
CA GLU A 22 12.69 10.29 15.45
C GLU A 22 12.31 11.71 15.86
N ASN A 23 11.01 11.97 15.97
CA ASN A 23 10.50 13.21 16.53
C ASN A 23 10.22 13.07 18.05
N ARG A 24 9.80 14.16 18.70
CA ARG A 24 9.52 14.18 20.14
C ARG A 24 8.28 13.42 20.55
N GLU A 25 7.39 13.13 19.61
CA GLU A 25 6.13 12.44 19.83
C GLU A 25 6.27 10.92 19.73
N GLY A 26 7.48 10.44 19.41
CA GLY A 26 7.79 9.00 19.30
C GLY A 26 7.44 8.41 17.93
N TYR A 27 7.35 9.27 16.89
CA TYR A 27 7.28 8.80 15.51
C TYR A 27 8.68 8.64 14.93
N ARG A 28 8.92 7.53 14.26
CA ARG A 28 10.13 7.27 13.48
C ARG A 28 9.83 7.32 12.00
N PHE A 29 10.74 7.96 11.28
CA PHE A 29 10.61 8.19 9.84
C PHE A 29 11.73 7.49 9.10
N LEU A 30 11.38 6.85 7.99
CA LEU A 30 12.33 6.34 7.00
C LEU A 30 12.42 7.33 5.84
N TYR A 31 13.63 7.76 5.51
CA TYR A 31 13.90 8.61 4.37
C TYR A 31 14.76 7.90 3.33
N PHE A 32 14.43 8.14 2.04
CA PHE A 32 15.33 7.86 0.93
C PHE A 32 16.02 9.17 0.53
N GLY A 33 17.35 9.15 0.46
CA GLY A 33 18.15 10.37 0.29
C GLY A 33 18.09 11.28 1.52
N GLU A 34 18.15 12.58 1.28
CA GLU A 34 18.20 13.57 2.37
C GLU A 34 16.83 14.13 2.76
N GLN A 35 15.82 14.03 1.86
CA GLN A 35 14.54 14.75 2.06
C GLN A 35 13.29 13.93 1.74
N THR A 36 13.40 12.79 1.04
CA THR A 36 12.23 12.04 0.59
C THR A 36 11.77 11.08 1.68
N GLU A 37 10.76 11.50 2.45
CA GLU A 37 10.10 10.66 3.44
C GLU A 37 9.35 9.51 2.74
N GLN A 38 9.54 8.30 3.23
CA GLN A 38 8.94 7.08 2.68
C GLN A 38 7.94 6.44 3.63
N SER A 39 8.15 6.59 4.92
CA SER A 39 7.30 5.94 5.92
C SER A 39 7.41 6.63 7.26
N CYS A 40 6.32 6.59 8.01
CA CYS A 40 6.20 7.02 9.38
C CYS A 40 5.69 5.87 10.23
N ILE A 41 6.33 5.61 11.37
CA ILE A 41 5.95 4.57 12.33
C ILE A 41 5.74 5.20 13.70
N PHE A 42 4.55 5.04 14.27
CA PHE A 42 4.29 5.41 15.65
C PHE A 42 4.82 4.30 16.57
N MET A 43 5.92 4.57 17.29
CA MET A 43 6.63 3.54 18.06
C MET A 43 5.83 2.99 19.24
N ALA A 44 4.83 3.73 19.76
CA ALA A 44 3.92 3.22 20.79
C ALA A 44 2.91 2.21 20.24
N ASP A 45 2.58 2.28 18.95
CA ASP A 45 1.76 1.31 18.21
C ASP A 45 2.24 1.17 16.77
N PRO A 46 3.17 0.25 16.46
CA PRO A 46 3.73 0.09 15.12
C PRO A 46 2.74 -0.43 14.06
N ALA A 47 1.52 -0.81 14.45
CA ALA A 47 0.44 -1.16 13.53
C ALA A 47 -0.50 0.02 13.22
N TRP A 48 -0.33 1.16 13.91
CA TRP A 48 -1.02 2.40 13.60
C TRP A 48 -0.59 2.93 12.24
N LEU A 49 -1.55 3.27 11.40
CA LEU A 49 -1.30 3.88 10.09
C LEU A 49 -1.49 5.39 10.20
N GLU A 50 -0.40 6.15 10.05
CA GLU A 50 -0.44 7.60 10.12
C GLU A 50 -0.99 8.21 8.84
N TYR A 51 -0.59 7.68 7.68
CA TYR A 51 -0.97 8.23 6.38
C TYR A 51 -2.33 7.73 5.90
N ASP A 52 -3.13 8.65 5.37
CA ASP A 52 -4.45 8.38 4.82
C ASP A 52 -4.41 7.41 3.64
N TYR A 53 -3.35 7.48 2.81
CA TYR A 53 -3.23 6.54 1.70
C TYR A 53 -3.09 5.09 2.18
N THR A 54 -2.35 4.83 3.25
CA THR A 54 -2.22 3.48 3.81
C THR A 54 -3.52 2.99 4.43
N ARG A 55 -4.27 3.89 5.09
CA ARG A 55 -5.61 3.58 5.61
C ARG A 55 -6.60 3.28 4.48
N ALA A 56 -6.57 4.06 3.39
CA ALA A 56 -7.39 3.82 2.21
C ALA A 56 -7.08 2.46 1.55
N MET A 57 -5.80 2.04 1.51
CA MET A 57 -5.41 0.73 0.97
C MET A 57 -6.06 -0.43 1.72
N LEU A 58 -6.39 -0.29 3.02
CA LEU A 58 -7.08 -1.32 3.80
C LEU A 58 -8.45 -1.68 3.24
N LEU A 59 -9.12 -0.77 2.51
CA LEU A 59 -10.42 -1.07 1.88
C LEU A 59 -10.35 -2.29 0.95
N GLY A 60 -9.16 -2.59 0.39
CA GLY A 60 -8.96 -3.79 -0.42
C GLY A 60 -9.35 -5.09 0.29
N ALA A 61 -9.19 -5.15 1.61
CA ALA A 61 -9.54 -6.33 2.40
C ALA A 61 -11.05 -6.62 2.44
N PHE A 62 -11.91 -5.63 2.14
CA PHE A 62 -13.36 -5.82 2.08
C PHE A 62 -13.78 -6.86 1.03
N TRP A 63 -13.09 -6.93 -0.11
CA TRP A 63 -13.42 -7.86 -1.20
C TRP A 63 -12.75 -9.22 -1.04
N CYS A 64 -11.89 -9.40 -0.05
CA CYS A 64 -11.20 -10.65 0.16
C CYS A 64 -12.07 -11.69 0.87
N ARG A 65 -11.78 -12.96 0.62
CA ARG A 65 -12.30 -14.07 1.42
C ARG A 65 -11.78 -14.01 2.86
N PRO A 66 -12.40 -14.71 3.82
CA PRO A 66 -11.83 -14.91 5.14
C PRO A 66 -10.42 -15.53 5.07
N GLU A 67 -9.53 -15.12 5.98
CA GLU A 67 -8.14 -15.57 6.04
C GLU A 67 -7.41 -15.43 4.68
N PRO A 68 -7.30 -14.21 4.12
CA PRO A 68 -6.71 -14.02 2.80
C PRO A 68 -5.19 -14.22 2.83
N GLU A 69 -4.64 -14.70 1.71
CA GLU A 69 -3.22 -14.56 1.39
C GLU A 69 -2.98 -13.18 0.80
N ILE A 70 -2.14 -12.40 1.46
CA ILE A 70 -1.85 -11.02 1.08
C ILE A 70 -0.41 -10.92 0.57
N THR A 71 -0.22 -10.25 -0.56
CA THR A 71 1.11 -9.87 -1.05
C THR A 71 1.20 -8.35 -1.12
N LEU A 72 2.27 -7.78 -0.57
CA LEU A 72 2.60 -6.37 -0.68
C LEU A 72 3.88 -6.21 -1.49
N LEU A 73 3.87 -5.34 -2.47
CA LEU A 73 5.06 -4.91 -3.22
C LEU A 73 5.51 -3.56 -2.68
N GLY A 74 6.64 -3.57 -1.98
CA GLY A 74 7.16 -2.49 -1.17
C GLY A 74 6.90 -2.70 0.32
N LEU A 75 7.94 -2.51 1.15
CA LEU A 75 7.88 -2.62 2.61
C LEU A 75 7.74 -1.26 3.28
N GLY A 76 8.53 -0.27 2.80
CA GLY A 76 8.71 0.98 3.53
C GLY A 76 9.16 0.73 4.97
N GLY A 77 8.53 1.37 5.94
CA GLY A 77 8.76 1.13 7.37
C GLY A 77 8.05 -0.10 7.92
N GLY A 78 7.13 -0.71 7.17
CA GLY A 78 6.39 -1.90 7.56
C GLY A 78 5.06 -1.65 8.27
N ALA A 79 4.59 -0.40 8.41
CA ALA A 79 3.33 -0.09 9.10
C ALA A 79 2.14 -0.85 8.51
N LEU A 80 1.97 -0.84 7.17
CA LEU A 80 0.87 -1.53 6.51
C LEU A 80 0.93 -3.04 6.75
N ALA A 81 2.11 -3.65 6.66
CA ALA A 81 2.31 -5.08 6.95
C ALA A 81 1.97 -5.41 8.40
N ASN A 82 2.44 -4.59 9.36
CA ASN A 82 2.12 -4.74 10.79
C ASN A 82 0.61 -4.66 11.04
N CYS A 83 -0.06 -3.67 10.43
CA CYS A 83 -1.51 -3.46 10.55
C CYS A 83 -2.31 -4.67 10.02
N LEU A 84 -1.96 -5.16 8.82
CA LEU A 84 -2.65 -6.29 8.20
C LEU A 84 -2.50 -7.57 9.03
N VAL A 85 -1.28 -7.90 9.47
CA VAL A 85 -1.06 -9.09 10.30
C VAL A 85 -1.82 -9.03 11.62
N ARG A 86 -1.87 -7.85 12.24
CA ARG A 86 -2.48 -7.66 13.56
C ARG A 86 -4.00 -7.63 13.53
N HIS A 87 -4.61 -6.98 12.53
CA HIS A 87 -6.03 -6.63 12.56
C HIS A 87 -6.90 -7.38 11.55
N PHE A 88 -6.32 -8.01 10.51
CA PHE A 88 -7.09 -8.60 9.41
C PHE A 88 -7.06 -10.14 9.36
N ALA A 89 -6.43 -10.79 10.36
CA ALA A 89 -6.34 -12.24 10.47
C ALA A 89 -6.00 -12.95 9.13
N PRO A 90 -4.96 -12.55 8.40
CA PRO A 90 -4.60 -13.18 7.14
C PRO A 90 -4.06 -14.60 7.37
N ALA A 91 -4.19 -15.47 6.36
CA ALA A 91 -3.48 -16.75 6.34
C ALA A 91 -1.96 -16.51 6.26
N GLY A 92 -1.55 -15.53 5.45
CA GLY A 92 -0.18 -15.04 5.36
C GLY A 92 -0.11 -13.64 4.79
N VAL A 93 0.95 -12.91 5.14
CA VAL A 93 1.35 -11.65 4.53
C VAL A 93 2.76 -11.80 3.99
N ARG A 94 2.90 -11.75 2.68
CA ARG A 94 4.19 -11.74 1.98
C ARG A 94 4.49 -10.32 1.54
N VAL A 95 5.67 -9.82 1.86
CA VAL A 95 6.16 -8.53 1.38
C VAL A 95 7.34 -8.77 0.45
N VAL A 96 7.37 -8.10 -0.69
CA VAL A 96 8.51 -8.11 -1.61
C VAL A 96 9.17 -6.73 -1.55
N GLU A 97 10.39 -6.69 -1.06
CA GLU A 97 11.17 -5.47 -0.89
C GLU A 97 12.45 -5.53 -1.74
N LEU A 98 12.73 -4.46 -2.48
CA LEU A 98 13.90 -4.39 -3.36
C LEU A 98 15.21 -4.29 -2.59
N ARG A 99 15.19 -3.55 -1.46
CA ARG A 99 16.37 -3.10 -0.74
C ARG A 99 16.56 -3.87 0.57
N GLY A 100 17.58 -4.72 0.65
CA GLY A 100 17.88 -5.46 1.89
C GLY A 100 18.11 -4.57 3.10
N GLU A 101 18.68 -3.37 2.91
CA GLU A 101 18.91 -2.39 3.97
C GLU A 101 17.59 -1.79 4.50
N VAL A 102 16.54 -1.67 3.67
CA VAL A 102 15.19 -1.26 4.14
C VAL A 102 14.64 -2.30 5.11
N LEU A 103 14.73 -3.59 4.78
CA LEU A 103 14.30 -4.66 5.68
C LEU A 103 15.11 -4.67 6.99
N ALA A 104 16.44 -4.48 6.90
CA ALA A 104 17.29 -4.42 8.08
C ALA A 104 16.89 -3.26 9.01
N LEU A 105 16.69 -2.06 8.44
CA LEU A 105 16.26 -0.87 9.19
C LEU A 105 14.86 -1.04 9.78
N ALA A 106 13.91 -1.65 9.02
CA ALA A 106 12.56 -1.91 9.51
C ALA A 106 12.56 -2.82 10.75
N ARG A 107 13.41 -3.86 10.76
CA ARG A 107 13.58 -4.78 11.89
C ARG A 107 14.26 -4.12 13.09
N GLU A 108 15.32 -3.37 12.85
CA GLU A 108 16.15 -2.82 13.92
C GLU A 108 15.55 -1.54 14.54
N TRP A 109 14.91 -0.72 13.74
CA TRP A 109 14.51 0.62 14.14
C TRP A 109 13.02 0.91 14.08
N LEU A 110 12.24 0.19 13.25
CA LEU A 110 10.84 0.53 12.93
C LEU A 110 9.85 -0.51 13.44
N ALA A 111 10.29 -1.38 14.34
CA ALA A 111 9.43 -2.37 15.00
C ALA A 111 8.61 -3.24 14.02
N LEU A 112 9.23 -3.66 12.89
CA LEU A 112 8.60 -4.61 11.99
C LEU A 112 8.21 -5.89 12.74
N SER A 113 6.98 -6.34 12.56
CA SER A 113 6.41 -7.49 13.25
C SER A 113 7.24 -8.76 13.05
N THR A 114 7.36 -9.55 14.11
CA THR A 114 7.96 -10.89 14.09
C THR A 114 6.90 -12.00 14.03
N ASP A 115 5.66 -11.66 13.73
CA ASP A 115 4.58 -12.65 13.55
C ASP A 115 4.97 -13.64 12.44
N PRO A 116 4.87 -14.97 12.67
CA PRO A 116 5.29 -15.99 11.70
C PRO A 116 4.49 -15.95 10.39
N ARG A 117 3.33 -15.29 10.35
CA ARG A 117 2.55 -15.06 9.14
C ARG A 117 3.16 -13.99 8.23
N LEU A 118 4.01 -13.10 8.77
CA LEU A 118 4.70 -12.08 7.99
C LEU A 118 6.02 -12.61 7.43
N GLN A 119 6.13 -12.66 6.11
CA GLN A 119 7.35 -13.04 5.40
C GLN A 119 7.80 -11.89 4.50
N VAL A 120 9.10 -11.59 4.49
CA VAL A 120 9.67 -10.56 3.62
C VAL A 120 10.74 -11.19 2.74
N ASP A 121 10.51 -11.11 1.42
CA ASP A 121 11.44 -11.56 0.39
C ASP A 121 12.18 -10.37 -0.20
N ILE A 122 13.50 -10.48 -0.34
CA ILE A 122 14.31 -9.46 -1.01
C ILE A 122 14.40 -9.77 -2.49
N GLY A 123 13.90 -8.83 -3.33
CA GLY A 123 13.92 -8.98 -4.78
C GLY A 123 13.09 -7.94 -5.52
N GLY A 124 13.13 -8.02 -6.85
CA GLY A 124 12.33 -7.15 -7.71
C GLY A 124 10.86 -7.59 -7.75
N ALA A 125 9.95 -6.64 -7.59
CA ALA A 125 8.51 -6.86 -7.60
C ALA A 125 8.04 -7.51 -8.92
N GLU A 126 8.59 -7.07 -10.07
CA GLU A 126 8.26 -7.60 -11.40
C GLU A 126 8.57 -9.09 -11.55
N LYS A 127 9.69 -9.53 -10.98
CA LYS A 127 10.08 -10.95 -11.03
C LYS A 127 9.18 -11.80 -10.14
N HIS A 128 8.78 -11.24 -8.99
CA HIS A 128 7.91 -11.94 -8.06
C HIS A 128 6.53 -12.18 -8.67
N VAL A 129 5.87 -11.14 -9.18
CA VAL A 129 4.51 -11.28 -9.73
C VAL A 129 4.47 -12.15 -10.98
N ALA A 130 5.48 -12.08 -11.84
CA ALA A 130 5.59 -12.94 -13.02
C ALA A 130 5.76 -14.43 -12.66
N ALA A 131 6.40 -14.72 -11.52
CA ALA A 131 6.68 -16.11 -11.09
C ALA A 131 5.55 -16.72 -10.22
N ALA A 132 4.58 -15.94 -9.75
CA ALA A 132 3.61 -16.35 -8.74
C ALA A 132 2.14 -16.18 -9.16
N PRO A 133 1.68 -16.72 -10.32
CA PRO A 133 0.28 -16.59 -10.73
C PRO A 133 -0.66 -17.29 -9.74
N GLY A 134 -1.82 -16.67 -9.45
CA GLY A 134 -2.85 -17.22 -8.56
C GLY A 134 -2.37 -17.45 -7.12
N SER A 135 -1.43 -16.65 -6.63
CA SER A 135 -0.79 -16.86 -5.33
C SER A 135 -1.45 -16.11 -4.18
N CYS A 136 -2.17 -15.01 -4.44
CA CYS A 136 -2.74 -14.17 -3.39
C CYS A 136 -4.19 -13.76 -3.66
N ASP A 137 -4.87 -13.34 -2.60
CA ASP A 137 -6.24 -12.81 -2.64
C ASP A 137 -6.25 -11.28 -2.66
N LEU A 138 -5.20 -10.65 -2.09
CA LEU A 138 -4.94 -9.22 -2.16
C LEU A 138 -3.50 -8.98 -2.58
N LEU A 139 -3.30 -8.15 -3.60
CA LEU A 139 -1.99 -7.65 -4.01
C LEU A 139 -1.93 -6.14 -3.86
N GLY A 140 -1.13 -5.66 -2.91
CA GLY A 140 -0.86 -4.22 -2.72
C GLY A 140 0.38 -3.80 -3.49
N VAL A 141 0.28 -2.70 -4.25
CA VAL A 141 1.40 -2.08 -4.98
C VAL A 141 1.67 -0.71 -4.38
N ASP A 142 2.77 -0.60 -3.63
CA ASP A 142 3.25 0.64 -2.99
C ASP A 142 4.74 0.81 -3.27
N LEU A 143 5.07 1.11 -4.53
CA LEU A 143 6.43 1.12 -5.05
C LEU A 143 6.91 2.54 -5.35
N TYR A 144 7.75 3.06 -4.46
CA TYR A 144 8.36 4.36 -4.55
C TYR A 144 9.89 4.29 -4.45
N MET A 145 10.55 5.27 -5.04
CA MET A 145 11.99 5.47 -5.02
C MET A 145 12.29 6.90 -4.57
N GLU A 146 13.56 7.24 -4.34
CA GLU A 146 13.96 8.61 -3.98
C GLU A 146 13.42 9.67 -4.96
N GLY A 147 13.35 9.33 -6.25
CA GLY A 147 12.82 10.21 -7.31
C GLY A 147 11.31 10.16 -7.51
N GLY A 148 10.55 9.45 -6.66
CA GLY A 148 9.11 9.32 -6.75
C GLY A 148 8.61 7.94 -7.16
N LEU A 149 7.50 7.89 -7.89
CA LEU A 149 6.85 6.66 -8.33
C LEU A 149 7.81 5.74 -9.11
N SER A 150 7.84 4.45 -8.76
CA SER A 150 8.63 3.46 -9.48
C SER A 150 8.21 3.35 -10.95
N ARG A 151 9.18 3.26 -11.85
CA ARG A 151 8.93 3.07 -13.29
C ARG A 151 8.16 1.80 -13.62
N LEU A 152 8.16 0.80 -12.75
CA LEU A 152 7.35 -0.40 -12.90
C LEU A 152 5.86 -0.06 -13.00
N GLN A 153 5.41 0.92 -12.24
CA GLN A 153 4.02 1.38 -12.26
C GLN A 153 3.63 2.16 -13.54
N MET A 154 4.52 2.24 -14.52
CA MET A 154 4.26 2.77 -15.87
C MET A 154 4.34 1.67 -16.94
N GLN A 155 4.43 0.39 -16.55
CA GLN A 155 4.62 -0.73 -17.48
C GLN A 155 3.36 -1.59 -17.54
N ARG A 156 2.87 -1.81 -18.75
CA ARG A 156 1.70 -2.65 -19.03
C ARG A 156 1.86 -4.06 -18.51
N GLU A 157 2.96 -4.73 -18.83
CA GLU A 157 3.19 -6.13 -18.47
C GLU A 157 3.25 -6.32 -16.95
N PHE A 158 3.82 -5.35 -16.22
CA PHE A 158 3.84 -5.39 -14.76
C PHE A 158 2.42 -5.45 -14.17
N PHE A 159 1.50 -4.61 -14.63
CA PHE A 159 0.13 -4.62 -14.12
C PHE A 159 -0.65 -5.87 -14.56
N LEU A 160 -0.40 -6.39 -15.76
CA LEU A 160 -0.98 -7.66 -16.19
C LEU A 160 -0.49 -8.83 -15.34
N ASP A 161 0.80 -8.85 -15.01
CA ASP A 161 1.35 -9.87 -14.11
C ASP A 161 0.80 -9.70 -12.67
N CYS A 162 0.62 -8.48 -12.19
CA CYS A 162 -0.07 -8.22 -10.92
C CYS A 162 -1.49 -8.81 -10.91
N GLN A 163 -2.28 -8.62 -11.97
CA GLN A 163 -3.62 -9.23 -12.06
C GLN A 163 -3.56 -10.76 -12.14
N ARG A 164 -2.58 -11.32 -12.86
CA ARG A 164 -2.39 -12.79 -12.95
C ARG A 164 -1.96 -13.42 -11.62
N ALA A 165 -1.27 -12.66 -10.76
CA ALA A 165 -0.86 -13.11 -9.44
C ALA A 165 -2.06 -13.28 -8.48
N LEU A 166 -3.19 -12.63 -8.77
CA LEU A 166 -4.42 -12.77 -7.98
C LEU A 166 -5.12 -14.10 -8.27
N ARG A 167 -5.73 -14.64 -7.23
CA ARG A 167 -6.75 -15.69 -7.35
C ARG A 167 -8.05 -15.11 -7.90
N PRO A 168 -8.94 -15.92 -8.51
CA PRO A 168 -10.30 -15.48 -8.81
C PRO A 168 -11.00 -14.92 -7.55
N GLY A 169 -11.66 -13.78 -7.67
CA GLY A 169 -12.25 -13.02 -6.56
C GLY A 169 -11.26 -12.13 -5.80
N GLY A 170 -9.99 -12.11 -6.22
CA GLY A 170 -8.96 -11.28 -5.59
C GLY A 170 -9.00 -9.82 -6.04
N VAL A 171 -8.26 -8.97 -5.33
CA VAL A 171 -8.18 -7.53 -5.58
C VAL A 171 -6.74 -7.04 -5.66
N LEU A 172 -6.45 -6.24 -6.70
CA LEU A 172 -5.23 -5.46 -6.84
C LEU A 172 -5.47 -4.06 -6.26
N VAL A 173 -4.65 -3.66 -5.30
CA VAL A 173 -4.68 -2.33 -4.67
C VAL A 173 -3.43 -1.58 -5.10
N ILE A 174 -3.58 -0.43 -5.75
CA ILE A 174 -2.45 0.32 -6.31
C ILE A 174 -2.41 1.72 -5.69
N ASN A 175 -1.28 2.07 -5.08
CA ASN A 175 -1.01 3.43 -4.66
C ASN A 175 -0.33 4.19 -5.80
N GLN A 176 -1.00 5.23 -6.32
CA GLN A 176 -0.49 6.13 -7.35
C GLN A 176 -0.43 7.57 -6.83
N TRP A 177 0.55 8.34 -7.28
CA TRP A 177 0.47 9.79 -7.12
C TRP A 177 -0.57 10.39 -8.06
N GLN A 178 -1.19 11.46 -7.61
CA GLN A 178 -2.02 12.30 -8.46
C GLN A 178 -1.16 13.06 -9.46
N MET A 179 -1.61 13.14 -10.70
CA MET A 179 -0.97 13.92 -11.75
C MET A 179 -1.35 15.41 -11.61
N GLY A 180 -0.51 16.17 -10.93
CA GLY A 180 -0.80 17.58 -10.65
C GLY A 180 -2.13 17.75 -9.90
N GLU A 181 -2.95 18.74 -10.27
CA GLU A 181 -4.28 19.00 -9.68
C GLU A 181 -5.44 18.35 -10.47
N THR A 182 -5.14 17.35 -11.30
CA THR A 182 -6.13 16.78 -12.22
C THR A 182 -7.13 15.82 -11.58
N GLY A 183 -6.87 15.35 -10.36
CA GLY A 183 -7.64 14.26 -9.73
C GLY A 183 -7.46 12.91 -10.42
N LEU A 184 -6.48 12.76 -11.33
CA LEU A 184 -6.18 11.53 -12.06
C LEU A 184 -4.89 10.89 -11.54
N PRO A 185 -4.80 9.54 -11.49
CA PRO A 185 -3.55 8.87 -11.16
C PRO A 185 -2.47 9.14 -12.21
N TYR A 186 -1.20 9.13 -11.79
CA TYR A 186 -0.07 9.45 -12.68
C TYR A 186 -0.02 8.56 -13.94
N ALA A 187 -0.38 7.28 -13.81
CA ALA A 187 -0.46 6.34 -14.92
C ALA A 187 -1.85 6.28 -15.60
N ALA A 188 -2.71 7.30 -15.44
CA ALA A 188 -4.10 7.28 -15.91
C ALA A 188 -4.33 6.77 -17.33
N PRO A 189 -3.55 7.17 -18.36
CA PRO A 189 -3.75 6.65 -19.72
C PRO A 189 -3.53 5.14 -19.81
N LEU A 190 -2.50 4.62 -19.15
CA LEU A 190 -2.19 3.20 -19.10
C LEU A 190 -3.25 2.41 -18.32
N LEU A 191 -3.67 2.92 -17.17
CA LEU A 191 -4.68 2.28 -16.34
C LEU A 191 -6.03 2.20 -17.02
N ARG A 192 -6.43 3.25 -17.75
CA ARG A 192 -7.65 3.27 -18.56
C ARG A 192 -7.59 2.27 -19.71
N ASP A 193 -6.44 2.17 -20.38
CA ASP A 193 -6.26 1.23 -21.47
C ASP A 193 -6.26 -0.24 -20.98
N LEU A 194 -5.74 -0.50 -19.78
CA LEU A 194 -5.69 -1.83 -19.19
C LEU A 194 -7.00 -2.26 -18.54
N PHE A 195 -7.62 -1.37 -17.76
CA PHE A 195 -8.72 -1.70 -16.86
C PHE A 195 -10.05 -1.07 -17.27
N GLY A 196 -10.04 -0.18 -18.29
CA GLY A 196 -11.24 0.57 -18.68
C GLY A 196 -11.80 1.35 -17.48
N ASP A 197 -13.12 1.26 -17.30
CA ASP A 197 -13.85 1.83 -16.16
C ASP A 197 -14.15 0.78 -15.06
N GLN A 198 -13.44 -0.36 -15.08
CA GLN A 198 -13.75 -1.51 -14.20
C GLN A 198 -13.19 -1.34 -12.78
N TYR A 199 -12.33 -0.36 -12.53
CA TYR A 199 -11.72 -0.14 -11.23
C TYR A 199 -12.42 0.94 -10.41
N LEU A 200 -12.27 0.82 -9.08
CA LEU A 200 -12.67 1.84 -8.12
C LEU A 200 -11.45 2.65 -7.70
N GLN A 201 -11.67 3.88 -7.23
CA GLN A 201 -10.59 4.73 -6.73
C GLN A 201 -11.03 5.56 -5.51
N VAL A 202 -10.05 5.87 -4.67
CA VAL A 202 -10.17 6.81 -3.54
C VAL A 202 -9.04 7.83 -3.69
N GLN A 203 -9.37 9.10 -3.67
CA GLN A 203 -8.40 10.18 -3.59
C GLN A 203 -8.20 10.57 -2.12
N VAL A 204 -6.96 10.76 -1.70
CA VAL A 204 -6.62 11.21 -0.34
C VAL A 204 -5.94 12.57 -0.36
N GLU A 205 -5.94 13.27 0.79
CA GLU A 205 -5.44 14.64 0.90
C GLU A 205 -3.95 14.77 0.61
N GLU A 206 -3.16 13.72 0.89
CA GLU A 206 -1.70 13.69 0.62
C GLU A 206 -1.35 13.70 -0.88
N GLY A 207 -2.35 13.66 -1.76
CA GLY A 207 -2.15 13.67 -3.21
C GLY A 207 -1.95 12.28 -3.81
N ASN A 208 -2.31 11.24 -3.07
CA ASN A 208 -2.35 9.87 -3.57
C ASN A 208 -3.76 9.50 -4.07
N ILE A 209 -3.80 8.59 -5.03
CA ILE A 209 -5.03 7.96 -5.51
C ILE A 209 -4.84 6.45 -5.36
N ILE A 210 -5.71 5.84 -4.57
CA ILE A 210 -5.70 4.40 -4.34
C ILE A 210 -6.71 3.75 -5.27
N LEU A 211 -6.24 2.82 -6.08
CA LEU A 211 -7.08 2.10 -7.04
C LEU A 211 -7.34 0.68 -6.54
N PHE A 212 -8.54 0.19 -6.83
CA PHE A 212 -8.97 -1.18 -6.54
C PHE A 212 -9.42 -1.81 -7.84
N VAL A 213 -8.69 -2.83 -8.28
CA VAL A 213 -8.89 -3.49 -9.57
C VAL A 213 -9.21 -4.97 -9.33
N PRO A 214 -10.27 -5.55 -9.93
CA PRO A 214 -10.56 -6.97 -9.79
C PRO A 214 -9.48 -7.84 -10.45
N ALA A 215 -9.42 -9.11 -10.08
CA ALA A 215 -8.58 -10.07 -10.75
C ALA A 215 -8.95 -10.18 -12.25
N LEU A 216 -8.02 -10.64 -13.05
CA LEU A 216 -8.19 -10.73 -14.50
C LEU A 216 -9.35 -11.67 -14.87
N GLY A 217 -10.32 -11.15 -15.60
CA GLY A 217 -11.52 -11.88 -16.03
C GLY A 217 -12.67 -11.88 -15.02
N ASP A 218 -12.48 -11.32 -13.84
CA ASP A 218 -13.54 -11.17 -12.85
C ASP A 218 -14.46 -9.96 -13.19
N PRO A 219 -15.71 -9.97 -12.70
CA PRO A 219 -16.60 -8.82 -12.83
C PRO A 219 -16.08 -7.62 -12.01
N PRO A 220 -16.57 -6.40 -12.32
CA PRO A 220 -16.26 -5.22 -11.53
C PRO A 220 -16.53 -5.43 -10.03
N LEU A 221 -15.67 -4.87 -9.18
CA LEU A 221 -15.85 -4.95 -7.73
C LEU A 221 -17.21 -4.40 -7.31
N ALA A 222 -17.90 -5.17 -6.47
CA ALA A 222 -19.19 -4.76 -5.93
C ALA A 222 -19.02 -3.60 -4.93
N THR A 223 -19.94 -2.63 -4.99
CA THR A 223 -19.96 -1.46 -4.10
C THR A 223 -21.21 -1.48 -3.22
N ASP A 224 -21.41 -2.57 -2.48
CA ASP A 224 -22.44 -2.60 -1.44
C ASP A 224 -22.02 -1.68 -0.29
N ARG A 225 -22.49 -0.44 -0.35
CA ARG A 225 -22.13 0.59 0.62
C ARG A 225 -22.56 0.22 2.05
N ALA A 226 -23.71 -0.41 2.23
CA ALA A 226 -24.19 -0.78 3.55
C ALA A 226 -23.28 -1.85 4.18
N ALA A 227 -22.93 -2.88 3.41
CA ALA A 227 -21.99 -3.90 3.84
C ALA A 227 -20.59 -3.34 4.12
N MET A 228 -20.09 -2.40 3.30
CA MET A 228 -18.79 -1.73 3.55
C MET A 228 -18.79 -0.92 4.84
N VAL A 229 -19.89 -0.20 5.12
CA VAL A 229 -20.04 0.59 6.36
C VAL A 229 -20.05 -0.33 7.58
N GLU A 230 -20.81 -1.42 7.55
CA GLU A 230 -20.87 -2.40 8.64
C GLU A 230 -19.50 -3.05 8.87
N TRP A 231 -18.83 -3.47 7.82
CA TRP A 231 -17.48 -4.05 7.89
C TRP A 231 -16.47 -3.05 8.50
N ALA A 232 -16.47 -1.79 8.05
CA ALA A 232 -15.57 -0.76 8.55
C ALA A 232 -15.84 -0.43 10.03
N ALA A 233 -17.13 -0.35 10.42
CA ALA A 233 -17.50 -0.12 11.82
C ALA A 233 -17.04 -1.26 12.75
N GLY A 234 -17.00 -2.50 12.25
CA GLY A 234 -16.46 -3.64 12.99
C GLY A 234 -14.95 -3.56 13.23
N LEU A 235 -14.20 -2.88 12.36
CA LEU A 235 -12.75 -2.72 12.48
C LEU A 235 -12.33 -1.51 13.32
N GLU A 236 -13.15 -0.47 13.37
CA GLU A 236 -12.83 0.81 14.01
C GLU A 236 -12.31 0.68 15.45
N PRO A 237 -12.91 -0.17 16.34
CA PRO A 237 -12.39 -0.33 17.70
C PRO A 237 -10.96 -0.91 17.75
N ALA A 238 -10.59 -1.74 16.80
CA ALA A 238 -9.27 -2.37 16.74
C ALA A 238 -8.23 -1.45 16.06
N LEU A 239 -8.63 -0.70 15.05
CA LEU A 239 -7.78 0.23 14.32
C LEU A 239 -7.55 1.54 15.09
N GLY A 240 -8.52 1.99 15.90
CA GLY A 240 -8.48 3.27 16.60
C GLY A 240 -8.84 4.48 15.72
N TYR A 241 -9.22 4.26 14.45
CA TYR A 241 -9.70 5.28 13.51
C TYR A 241 -10.75 4.69 12.57
N SER A 242 -11.56 5.59 11.97
CA SER A 242 -12.63 5.21 11.05
C SER A 242 -12.14 5.09 9.62
N LEU A 243 -12.62 4.07 8.89
CA LEU A 243 -12.44 3.95 7.43
C LEU A 243 -13.53 4.67 6.63
N MET A 244 -14.51 5.28 7.30
CA MET A 244 -15.64 5.96 6.67
C MET A 244 -15.24 7.09 5.70
N PRO A 245 -14.20 7.93 5.97
CA PRO A 245 -13.77 8.94 5.03
C PRO A 245 -13.46 8.35 3.65
N TYR A 246 -12.72 7.23 3.61
CA TYR A 246 -12.30 6.58 2.37
C TYR A 246 -13.46 5.88 1.65
N ILE A 247 -14.44 5.30 2.39
CA ILE A 247 -15.68 4.74 1.81
C ILE A 247 -16.51 5.86 1.17
N ASN A 248 -16.53 7.05 1.76
CA ASN A 248 -17.27 8.19 1.22
C ASN A 248 -16.67 8.71 -0.09
N GLU A 249 -15.34 8.66 -0.23
CA GLU A 249 -14.60 9.08 -1.43
C GLU A 249 -14.50 7.98 -2.50
N LEU A 250 -14.94 6.74 -2.19
CA LEU A 250 -14.85 5.63 -3.13
C LEU A 250 -15.78 5.84 -4.33
N ARG A 251 -15.21 5.84 -5.54
CA ARG A 251 -15.93 6.06 -6.81
C ARG A 251 -15.37 5.19 -7.93
N ARG A 252 -16.15 4.97 -8.99
CA ARG A 252 -15.65 4.35 -10.22
C ARG A 252 -14.78 5.35 -10.99
N ALA A 253 -13.82 4.82 -11.73
CA ALA A 253 -12.93 5.66 -12.54
C ALA A 253 -13.67 6.53 -13.58
N GLY A 254 -14.80 6.02 -14.12
CA GLY A 254 -15.64 6.75 -15.08
C GLY A 254 -16.49 7.87 -14.48
N ASP A 255 -16.68 7.86 -13.16
CA ASP A 255 -17.53 8.83 -12.45
C ASP A 255 -16.77 10.12 -12.08
N ASN A 256 -15.53 10.26 -12.53
CA ASN A 256 -14.74 11.44 -12.23
C ASN A 256 -15.39 12.67 -12.92
N PRO A 257 -15.96 13.64 -12.18
CA PRO A 257 -16.34 14.90 -12.78
C PRO A 257 -15.06 15.53 -13.30
N GLY A 258 -14.89 15.59 -14.64
CA GLY A 258 -13.77 16.29 -15.24
C GLY A 258 -13.63 17.70 -14.65
N PRO A 259 -12.47 18.33 -14.85
CA PRO A 259 -12.21 19.66 -14.36
C PRO A 259 -13.23 20.66 -14.87
#